data_962a1006b5e3fc356133fea05fbee299
#
_entry.id   962a1006b5e3fc356133fea05fbee299
#
_cell.length_a   1.000
_cell.length_b   1.000
_cell.length_c   1.000
_cell.angle_alpha   90.00
_cell.angle_beta   90.00
_cell.angle_gamma   90.00
#
_symmetry.space_group_name_H-M   'P 1'
#
loop_
_entity.id
_entity.type
_entity.pdbx_description
1 polymer ?
#
loop_
_entity_poly.entity_id
_entity_poly.type
_entity_poly.pdbx_seq_one_letter_code
_entity_poly.pdbx_strand_id
1 'polypeptide(L)'
;MSVVLENDLARLVLSESGCAESLILRSTGEECLSPAEPVPFFSVTQDRPFNNEVKLAHPNKRTVYPANRIRMEKTASGARLTVGFDLAPYEAVVDVTVAPRYFAFSLADWIVPDSAYPGLAMNTPPAAEFRLIALSVPHRAHFGAWLNVSWDEGAAVCVLAADPTPRIDSEPFRDRRLLTADAVREIRLKGSAAALICAPSAAFLDAVDDLERDYDLPRGVESRRSAAINASAYWTADCTPENVDEHIRYAKAGGFRMMLLYYTCLFRERGGYALNGNYDWRDEYPDKREDARRMLEKIHAAGITPGLHFLHTHIGLDSRYCTPDADPRLHKVRRFTLARPLCEGDTVIEVEEDPEGCASDPRCRILQFGGELVSYESFTTERPYRFTGCVRGLRGTTVRSHPRGEIGGLLDVSEFGASSCYLDQETSLQDEIADKIAEAYSAGFRFCYFDGSEGAIAPFEYHIPMAQYRVWHKLTPSPLYTEGAAKAHFSWHHLSGGNAFDVFPPAVFKEMIRRYPDEEAPRMRRISRGSTSAGGASGSPKDGTTAGHRPISSSSGPAAPPPGTAPSRSRRISPPSAAIRAWATFSRSSAAGRTSAPAGF
;
A
#
# COMPACT_ATOMS: atom_id res chain seq x y z
N MET A 1 36.93 14.98 -4.58
CA MET A 1 36.94 14.66 -3.11
C MET A 1 35.73 13.81 -2.79
N SER A 2 35.94 12.68 -2.13
CA SER A 2 34.82 11.82 -1.70
C SER A 2 33.85 12.57 -0.78
N VAL A 3 32.58 12.28 -0.89
CA VAL A 3 31.54 12.78 0.01
C VAL A 3 31.51 11.92 1.26
N VAL A 4 31.68 12.55 2.42
CA VAL A 4 31.62 11.86 3.70
C VAL A 4 30.44 12.39 4.50
N LEU A 5 29.52 11.49 4.85
CA LEU A 5 28.37 11.73 5.73
C LEU A 5 28.55 10.90 6.99
N GLU A 6 28.41 11.55 8.14
CA GLU A 6 28.64 10.89 9.43
C GLU A 6 27.60 11.33 10.44
N ASN A 7 27.04 10.37 11.18
CA ASN A 7 26.15 10.58 12.30
C ASN A 7 26.62 9.78 13.53
N ASP A 8 25.80 9.67 14.57
CA ASP A 8 26.21 8.99 15.79
C ASP A 8 26.47 7.49 15.61
N LEU A 9 25.79 6.86 14.67
CA LEU A 9 25.81 5.40 14.47
C LEU A 9 26.69 4.95 13.31
N ALA A 10 26.78 5.74 12.23
CA ALA A 10 27.40 5.30 11.00
C ALA A 10 28.19 6.40 10.27
N ARG A 11 29.12 5.96 9.42
CA ARG A 11 29.87 6.78 8.49
C ARG A 11 29.73 6.23 7.09
N LEU A 12 29.11 7.00 6.18
CA LEU A 12 28.95 6.69 4.76
C LEU A 12 29.98 7.47 3.94
N VAL A 13 30.66 6.82 3.03
CA VAL A 13 31.58 7.44 2.06
C VAL A 13 31.11 7.14 0.65
N LEU A 14 30.86 8.21 -0.12
CA LEU A 14 30.58 8.12 -1.55
C LEU A 14 31.78 8.65 -2.34
N SER A 15 32.17 7.96 -3.40
CA SER A 15 33.24 8.42 -4.31
C SER A 15 32.81 9.65 -5.09
N GLU A 16 33.77 10.31 -5.71
CA GLU A 16 33.51 11.39 -6.69
C GLU A 16 32.68 10.90 -7.89
N SER A 17 32.83 9.62 -8.23
CA SER A 17 32.07 8.96 -9.29
C SER A 17 30.67 8.49 -8.84
N GLY A 18 30.25 8.75 -7.61
CA GLY A 18 28.92 8.42 -7.15
C GLY A 18 28.70 7.00 -6.70
N CYS A 19 29.75 6.22 -6.43
CA CYS A 19 29.64 4.88 -5.86
C CYS A 19 29.71 4.92 -4.32
N ALA A 20 29.02 4.02 -3.65
CA ALA A 20 29.22 3.78 -2.23
C ALA A 20 30.55 3.03 -2.01
N GLU A 21 31.51 3.67 -1.35
CA GLU A 21 32.83 3.11 -1.08
C GLU A 21 32.94 2.45 0.28
N SER A 22 32.22 2.98 1.27
CA SER A 22 32.30 2.48 2.65
C SER A 22 31.05 2.87 3.43
N LEU A 23 30.56 1.96 4.28
CA LEU A 23 29.51 2.18 5.27
C LEU A 23 29.94 1.54 6.59
N ILE A 24 30.56 2.32 7.45
CA ILE A 24 31.10 1.85 8.72
C ILE A 24 30.07 1.99 9.83
N LEU A 25 29.80 0.91 10.55
CA LEU A 25 29.11 0.95 11.83
C LEU A 25 30.11 1.45 12.90
N ARG A 26 29.89 2.65 13.44
CA ARG A 26 30.89 3.35 14.29
C ARG A 26 31.17 2.64 15.61
N SER A 27 30.19 1.97 16.18
CA SER A 27 30.33 1.30 17.48
C SER A 27 31.31 0.12 17.45
N THR A 28 31.47 -0.53 16.30
CA THR A 28 32.32 -1.71 16.12
C THR A 28 33.46 -1.50 15.14
N GLY A 29 33.36 -0.48 14.29
CA GLY A 29 34.26 -0.30 13.14
C GLY A 29 33.99 -1.25 11.98
N GLU A 30 32.87 -1.99 11.99
CA GLU A 30 32.50 -2.95 10.97
C GLU A 30 32.17 -2.27 9.63
N GLU A 31 32.78 -2.76 8.54
CA GLU A 31 32.36 -2.40 7.18
C GLU A 31 31.09 -3.17 6.81
N CYS A 32 30.01 -2.45 6.52
CA CYS A 32 28.70 -3.00 6.24
C CYS A 32 28.38 -3.12 4.74
N LEU A 33 29.27 -2.65 3.84
CA LEU A 33 29.15 -2.93 2.42
C LEU A 33 29.77 -4.30 2.06
N SER A 34 29.25 -4.91 1.01
CA SER A 34 29.84 -6.10 0.43
C SER A 34 31.19 -5.74 -0.23
N PRO A 35 32.22 -6.60 -0.12
CA PRO A 35 33.51 -6.40 -0.79
C PRO A 35 33.45 -6.58 -2.31
N ALA A 36 32.28 -6.85 -2.89
CA ALA A 36 32.06 -6.92 -4.33
C ALA A 36 32.30 -5.56 -5.01
N GLU A 37 32.25 -5.52 -6.34
CA GLU A 37 32.41 -4.26 -7.07
C GLU A 37 31.50 -3.15 -6.54
N PRO A 38 32.01 -1.91 -6.41
CA PRO A 38 31.21 -0.78 -5.94
C PRO A 38 29.98 -0.56 -6.83
N VAL A 39 28.82 -0.38 -6.19
CA VAL A 39 27.57 -0.11 -6.88
C VAL A 39 27.36 1.40 -6.95
N PRO A 40 26.95 1.96 -8.11
CA PRO A 40 26.52 3.35 -8.19
C PRO A 40 25.40 3.62 -7.20
N PHE A 41 25.64 4.56 -6.28
CA PHE A 41 24.66 4.92 -5.24
C PHE A 41 23.45 5.64 -5.86
N PHE A 42 23.70 6.50 -6.86
CA PHE A 42 22.69 7.19 -7.64
C PHE A 42 22.72 6.74 -9.10
N SER A 43 21.56 6.69 -9.73
CA SER A 43 21.43 6.47 -11.18
C SER A 43 20.12 7.09 -11.69
N VAL A 44 20.08 7.38 -12.99
CA VAL A 44 18.86 7.78 -13.69
C VAL A 44 18.46 6.72 -14.71
N THR A 45 17.20 6.39 -14.76
CA THR A 45 16.60 5.54 -15.78
C THR A 45 15.83 6.41 -16.76
N GLN A 46 16.14 6.31 -18.05
CA GLN A 46 15.41 6.98 -19.11
C GLN A 46 14.53 6.00 -19.88
N ASP A 47 13.32 6.43 -20.22
CA ASP A 47 12.53 5.78 -21.25
C ASP A 47 13.11 6.14 -22.63
N ARG A 48 13.24 5.16 -23.48
CA ARG A 48 13.59 5.37 -24.89
C ARG A 48 12.35 5.18 -25.76
N PRO A 49 11.59 6.24 -26.07
CA PRO A 49 10.36 6.14 -26.84
C PRO A 49 10.61 5.80 -28.31
N PHE A 50 11.85 5.95 -28.78
CA PHE A 50 12.21 5.71 -30.18
C PHE A 50 13.22 4.57 -30.30
N ASN A 51 12.73 3.39 -30.59
CA ASN A 51 13.54 2.39 -31.23
C ASN A 51 13.07 2.24 -32.69
N ASN A 52 13.70 2.99 -33.60
CA ASN A 52 13.37 2.92 -35.02
C ASN A 52 13.58 1.54 -35.65
N GLU A 53 14.39 0.71 -35.01
CA GLU A 53 14.73 -0.62 -35.51
C GLU A 53 13.72 -1.67 -35.08
N VAL A 54 12.98 -1.44 -33.99
CA VAL A 54 12.07 -2.44 -33.41
C VAL A 54 10.76 -1.78 -32.98
N LYS A 55 10.15 -1.06 -33.90
CA LYS A 55 8.93 -0.25 -33.66
C LYS A 55 7.76 -0.99 -33.01
N LEU A 56 7.73 -2.29 -33.08
CA LEU A 56 6.59 -3.09 -32.65
C LEU A 56 6.89 -4.04 -31.49
N ALA A 57 8.14 -4.45 -31.29
CA ALA A 57 8.46 -5.50 -30.32
C ALA A 57 8.89 -5.00 -28.94
N HIS A 58 9.45 -3.76 -28.83
CA HIS A 58 9.99 -3.21 -27.58
C HIS A 58 9.74 -1.70 -27.47
N PRO A 59 8.49 -1.28 -27.28
CA PRO A 59 8.13 0.16 -27.26
C PRO A 59 8.80 0.94 -26.13
N ASN A 60 9.15 0.29 -25.01
CA ASN A 60 9.62 0.94 -23.79
C ASN A 60 10.97 0.41 -23.34
N LYS A 61 12.00 0.55 -24.17
CA LYS A 61 13.35 0.19 -23.75
C LYS A 61 13.86 1.22 -22.74
N ARG A 62 14.10 0.79 -21.51
CA ARG A 62 14.71 1.60 -20.47
C ARG A 62 16.23 1.48 -20.49
N THR A 63 16.92 2.58 -20.26
CA THR A 63 18.38 2.61 -20.12
C THR A 63 18.74 3.27 -18.81
N VAL A 64 19.57 2.60 -18.02
CA VAL A 64 20.08 3.11 -16.75
C VAL A 64 21.43 3.75 -16.96
N TYR A 65 21.60 4.97 -16.48
CA TYR A 65 22.86 5.71 -16.48
C TYR A 65 23.29 5.93 -15.03
N PRO A 66 24.44 5.38 -14.61
CA PRO A 66 25.00 5.63 -13.29
C PRO A 66 25.43 7.09 -13.15
N ALA A 67 25.35 7.63 -11.95
CA ALA A 67 26.01 8.89 -11.63
C ALA A 67 27.53 8.73 -11.77
N ASN A 68 28.19 9.81 -12.17
CA ASN A 68 29.64 9.85 -12.33
C ASN A 68 30.28 11.11 -11.77
N ARG A 69 29.48 12.04 -11.30
CA ARG A 69 29.94 13.27 -10.63
C ARG A 69 29.04 13.54 -9.43
N ILE A 70 29.64 13.81 -8.28
CA ILE A 70 28.93 14.35 -7.12
C ILE A 70 29.68 15.57 -6.62
N ARG A 71 28.97 16.68 -6.42
CA ARG A 71 29.43 17.85 -5.68
C ARG A 71 28.61 17.98 -4.42
N MET A 72 29.27 18.31 -3.33
CA MET A 72 28.63 18.46 -2.02
C MET A 72 28.77 19.89 -1.50
N GLU A 73 27.67 20.43 -1.04
CA GLU A 73 27.60 21.66 -0.24
C GLU A 73 27.04 21.31 1.14
N LYS A 74 27.69 21.80 2.18
CA LYS A 74 27.17 21.60 3.55
C LYS A 74 25.98 22.50 3.79
N THR A 75 24.96 21.96 4.45
CA THR A 75 23.76 22.67 4.90
C THR A 75 23.62 22.57 6.43
N ALA A 76 22.68 23.30 7.00
CA ALA A 76 22.41 23.24 8.45
C ALA A 76 21.93 21.86 8.91
N SER A 77 21.20 21.11 8.05
CA SER A 77 20.64 19.80 8.35
C SER A 77 21.50 18.63 7.84
N GLY A 78 22.61 18.91 7.12
CA GLY A 78 23.46 17.89 6.56
C GLY A 78 24.20 18.35 5.30
N ALA A 79 23.70 18.00 4.11
CA ALA A 79 24.34 18.34 2.85
C ALA A 79 23.33 18.51 1.70
N ARG A 80 23.73 19.25 0.67
CA ARG A 80 23.11 19.27 -0.64
C ARG A 80 24.08 18.68 -1.65
N LEU A 81 23.63 17.68 -2.39
CA LEU A 81 24.42 17.02 -3.43
C LEU A 81 23.90 17.42 -4.80
N THR A 82 24.82 17.84 -5.68
CA THR A 82 24.56 17.94 -7.12
C THR A 82 25.12 16.70 -7.78
N VAL A 83 24.24 15.87 -8.35
CA VAL A 83 24.59 14.57 -8.95
C VAL A 83 24.48 14.69 -10.46
N GLY A 84 25.59 14.45 -11.18
CA GLY A 84 25.67 14.53 -12.63
C GLY A 84 25.90 13.18 -13.30
N PHE A 85 25.57 13.12 -14.60
CA PHE A 85 25.63 11.93 -15.45
C PHE A 85 26.32 12.28 -16.77
N ASP A 86 27.31 11.50 -17.22
CA ASP A 86 28.01 11.79 -18.49
C ASP A 86 27.15 11.52 -19.72
N LEU A 87 26.32 10.49 -19.64
CA LEU A 87 25.53 9.99 -20.77
C LEU A 87 24.06 10.37 -20.73
N ALA A 88 23.64 11.15 -19.73
CA ALA A 88 22.30 11.66 -19.60
C ALA A 88 22.33 13.16 -19.30
N PRO A 89 21.49 13.99 -19.96
CA PRO A 89 21.57 15.45 -19.90
C PRO A 89 20.88 16.01 -18.65
N TYR A 90 21.14 15.41 -17.49
CA TYR A 90 20.50 15.81 -16.24
C TYR A 90 21.52 16.12 -15.15
N GLU A 91 21.10 16.97 -14.24
CA GLU A 91 21.68 17.07 -12.90
C GLU A 91 20.55 16.94 -11.87
N ALA A 92 20.73 16.04 -10.92
CA ALA A 92 19.83 15.88 -9.81
C ALA A 92 20.36 16.64 -8.60
N VAL A 93 19.50 17.39 -7.94
CA VAL A 93 19.80 18.03 -6.66
C VAL A 93 19.17 17.19 -5.55
N VAL A 94 20.01 16.61 -4.70
CA VAL A 94 19.58 15.75 -3.60
C VAL A 94 19.89 16.43 -2.27
N ASP A 95 18.87 16.71 -1.49
CA ASP A 95 19.04 17.17 -0.12
C ASP A 95 19.25 15.95 0.78
N VAL A 96 20.29 16.02 1.61
CA VAL A 96 20.65 14.98 2.56
C VAL A 96 20.46 15.51 3.97
N THR A 97 19.55 14.91 4.72
CA THR A 97 19.43 15.11 6.15
C THR A 97 20.34 14.12 6.88
N VAL A 98 21.21 14.64 7.73
CA VAL A 98 22.07 13.84 8.61
C VAL A 98 21.51 13.92 10.01
N ALA A 99 20.60 12.99 10.33
CA ALA A 99 20.03 12.85 11.67
C ALA A 99 20.96 12.01 12.57
N PRO A 100 20.82 12.07 13.89
CA PRO A 100 21.69 11.32 14.81
C PRO A 100 21.77 9.82 14.52
N ARG A 101 20.69 9.19 14.01
CA ARG A 101 20.62 7.74 13.82
C ARG A 101 20.30 7.28 12.39
N TYR A 102 20.08 8.21 11.44
CA TYR A 102 19.81 7.87 10.04
C TYR A 102 20.32 8.95 9.10
N PHE A 103 20.41 8.62 7.81
CA PHE A 103 20.58 9.55 6.71
C PHE A 103 19.33 9.52 5.85
N ALA A 104 18.77 10.68 5.48
CA ALA A 104 17.67 10.73 4.53
C ALA A 104 18.07 11.49 3.28
N PHE A 105 17.69 10.97 2.11
CA PHE A 105 17.98 11.50 0.79
C PHE A 105 16.66 11.86 0.11
N SER A 106 16.51 13.13 -0.27
CA SER A 106 15.32 13.63 -0.97
C SER A 106 15.70 14.26 -2.29
N LEU A 107 15.03 13.90 -3.38
CA LEU A 107 15.21 14.56 -4.67
C LEU A 107 14.58 15.96 -4.62
N ALA A 108 15.39 16.96 -4.34
CA ALA A 108 14.95 18.36 -4.20
C ALA A 108 14.66 19.01 -5.55
N ASP A 109 15.51 18.77 -6.55
CA ASP A 109 15.32 19.33 -7.88
C ASP A 109 15.92 18.46 -8.97
N TRP A 110 15.48 18.72 -10.20
CA TRP A 110 15.88 18.04 -11.41
C TRP A 110 16.17 19.07 -12.49
N ILE A 111 17.43 19.17 -12.89
CA ILE A 111 17.90 20.22 -13.79
C ILE A 111 18.32 19.58 -15.11
N VAL A 112 17.88 20.16 -16.21
CA VAL A 112 18.40 19.89 -17.55
C VAL A 112 19.26 21.10 -17.93
N PRO A 113 20.60 21.01 -17.91
CA PRO A 113 21.45 22.15 -18.23
C PRO A 113 21.30 22.58 -19.69
N ASP A 114 20.99 23.84 -19.92
CA ASP A 114 20.82 24.43 -21.26
C ASP A 114 22.09 24.29 -22.13
N SER A 115 23.25 24.29 -21.49
CA SER A 115 24.56 24.23 -22.16
C SER A 115 24.98 22.84 -22.62
N ALA A 116 24.38 21.78 -22.07
CA ALA A 116 24.83 20.42 -22.32
C ALA A 116 24.45 19.93 -23.74
N TYR A 117 23.27 20.32 -24.21
CA TYR A 117 22.75 19.88 -25.51
C TYR A 117 21.86 20.94 -26.16
N PRO A 118 22.42 22.04 -26.72
CA PRO A 118 21.62 23.08 -27.39
C PRO A 118 20.75 22.47 -28.49
N GLY A 119 19.46 22.64 -28.41
CA GLY A 119 18.50 22.11 -29.40
C GLY A 119 18.04 20.67 -29.18
N LEU A 120 18.58 19.92 -28.21
CA LEU A 120 18.12 18.57 -27.89
C LEU A 120 17.08 18.49 -26.79
N ALA A 121 16.84 19.58 -26.07
CA ALA A 121 15.90 19.61 -24.94
C ALA A 121 14.48 19.09 -25.30
N MET A 122 14.02 19.35 -26.52
CA MET A 122 12.73 18.87 -27.02
C MET A 122 12.69 17.37 -27.36
N ASN A 123 13.84 16.75 -27.57
CA ASN A 123 13.97 15.34 -27.96
C ASN A 123 14.65 14.46 -26.89
N THR A 124 14.92 15.04 -25.73
CA THR A 124 15.53 14.28 -24.62
C THR A 124 14.49 13.33 -24.02
N PRO A 125 14.75 12.01 -24.00
CA PRO A 125 13.83 11.09 -23.35
C PRO A 125 13.66 11.46 -21.88
N PRO A 126 12.43 11.49 -21.38
CA PRO A 126 12.19 11.86 -19.99
C PRO A 126 12.80 10.83 -19.02
N ALA A 127 13.26 11.31 -17.86
CA ALA A 127 13.65 10.42 -16.78
C ALA A 127 12.42 9.64 -16.30
N ALA A 128 12.52 8.33 -16.26
CA ALA A 128 11.48 7.46 -15.72
C ALA A 128 11.65 7.25 -14.22
N GLU A 129 12.91 7.09 -13.78
CA GLU A 129 13.24 6.83 -12.39
C GLU A 129 14.54 7.55 -12.02
N PHE A 130 14.63 7.95 -10.77
CA PHE A 130 15.88 8.39 -10.15
C PHE A 130 16.16 7.53 -8.92
N ARG A 131 17.28 6.82 -8.91
CA ARG A 131 17.74 6.05 -7.77
C ARG A 131 18.30 6.96 -6.70
N LEU A 132 17.59 7.01 -5.56
CA LEU A 132 17.96 7.79 -4.39
C LEU A 132 19.05 7.10 -3.57
N ILE A 133 19.01 5.77 -3.49
CA ILE A 133 19.92 4.94 -2.72
C ILE A 133 20.10 3.60 -3.43
N ALA A 134 21.35 3.15 -3.56
CA ALA A 134 21.68 1.75 -3.84
C ALA A 134 22.87 1.32 -2.99
N LEU A 135 22.70 0.23 -2.26
CA LEU A 135 23.74 -0.36 -1.41
C LEU A 135 23.84 -1.85 -1.64
N SER A 136 25.07 -2.31 -1.89
CA SER A 136 25.39 -3.73 -1.90
C SER A 136 25.87 -4.14 -0.52
N VAL A 137 25.08 -4.95 0.19
CA VAL A 137 25.39 -5.40 1.55
C VAL A 137 25.62 -6.91 1.60
N PRO A 138 26.49 -7.42 2.48
CA PRO A 138 26.67 -8.86 2.65
C PRO A 138 25.37 -9.49 3.17
N HIS A 139 25.18 -10.79 2.87
CA HIS A 139 24.12 -11.53 3.50
C HIS A 139 24.34 -11.59 5.01
N ARG A 140 23.35 -11.16 5.78
CA ARG A 140 23.29 -11.35 7.21
C ARG A 140 22.37 -12.51 7.56
N ALA A 141 22.34 -12.92 8.82
CA ALA A 141 21.54 -14.05 9.28
C ALA A 141 20.05 -13.91 8.97
N HIS A 142 19.55 -12.68 8.83
CA HIS A 142 18.15 -12.37 8.65
C HIS A 142 17.91 -11.27 7.61
N PHE A 143 16.75 -11.34 6.95
CA PHE A 143 16.25 -10.28 6.08
C PHE A 143 14.77 -10.03 6.35
N GLY A 144 14.40 -8.77 6.60
CA GLY A 144 13.05 -8.31 6.81
C GLY A 144 12.54 -7.54 5.58
N ALA A 145 11.71 -8.18 4.75
CA ALA A 145 11.29 -7.63 3.47
C ALA A 145 10.49 -6.31 3.59
N TRP A 146 9.66 -6.17 4.62
CA TRP A 146 8.83 -4.97 4.77
C TRP A 146 9.60 -3.72 5.16
N LEU A 147 10.63 -3.86 6.00
CA LEU A 147 11.56 -2.79 6.33
C LEU A 147 12.75 -2.73 5.39
N ASN A 148 12.86 -3.68 4.45
CA ASN A 148 14.03 -3.79 3.59
C ASN A 148 15.36 -3.78 4.39
N VAL A 149 15.41 -4.57 5.46
CA VAL A 149 16.51 -4.62 6.43
C VAL A 149 17.26 -5.95 6.37
N SER A 150 18.59 -5.88 6.19
CA SER A 150 19.52 -7.01 6.35
C SER A 150 20.19 -6.89 7.71
N TRP A 151 20.07 -7.93 8.58
CA TRP A 151 20.52 -7.83 9.96
C TRP A 151 20.94 -9.17 10.59
N ASP A 152 21.73 -9.09 11.66
CA ASP A 152 22.13 -10.18 12.56
C ASP A 152 22.14 -9.68 14.00
N GLU A 153 22.85 -10.34 14.90
CA GLU A 153 22.94 -9.95 16.31
C GLU A 153 23.73 -8.64 16.50
N GLY A 154 24.67 -8.32 15.59
CA GLY A 154 25.57 -7.17 15.70
C GLY A 154 25.04 -5.92 15.01
N ALA A 155 24.62 -6.04 13.78
CA ALA A 155 24.32 -4.91 12.91
C ALA A 155 23.06 -5.10 12.08
N ALA A 156 22.40 -3.98 11.78
CA ALA A 156 21.27 -3.86 10.87
C ALA A 156 21.55 -2.76 9.84
N VAL A 157 21.37 -3.08 8.55
CA VAL A 157 21.42 -2.14 7.44
C VAL A 157 20.08 -2.15 6.72
N CYS A 158 19.49 -0.99 6.59
CA CYS A 158 18.15 -0.80 6.09
C CYS A 158 18.08 0.37 5.12
N VAL A 159 17.34 0.19 4.02
CA VAL A 159 16.94 1.25 3.10
C VAL A 159 15.42 1.26 3.04
N LEU A 160 14.80 2.31 3.56
CA LEU A 160 13.35 2.42 3.65
C LEU A 160 12.83 3.78 3.15
N ALA A 161 11.55 3.84 2.86
CA ALA A 161 10.90 5.07 2.43
C ALA A 161 10.73 6.03 3.61
N ALA A 162 11.02 7.32 3.39
CA ALA A 162 10.70 8.40 4.32
C ALA A 162 9.38 9.11 4.00
N ASP A 163 8.75 8.75 2.89
CA ASP A 163 7.38 9.09 2.50
C ASP A 163 6.80 7.95 1.64
N PRO A 164 5.50 7.89 1.35
CA PRO A 164 4.93 6.75 0.62
C PRO A 164 5.25 6.69 -0.88
N THR A 165 6.04 7.63 -1.42
CA THR A 165 6.22 7.76 -2.87
C THR A 165 7.39 6.97 -3.48
N PRO A 166 8.56 6.77 -2.83
CA PRO A 166 9.63 6.01 -3.44
C PRO A 166 9.32 4.50 -3.46
N ARG A 167 9.73 3.86 -4.54
CA ARG A 167 9.74 2.40 -4.61
C ARG A 167 10.93 1.88 -3.85
N ILE A 168 10.69 1.02 -2.87
CA ILE A 168 11.73 0.31 -2.11
C ILE A 168 11.81 -1.12 -2.63
N ASP A 169 13.01 -1.60 -2.90
CA ASP A 169 13.21 -2.96 -3.40
C ASP A 169 14.52 -3.55 -2.90
N SER A 170 14.66 -4.86 -3.05
CA SER A 170 15.90 -5.58 -2.80
C SER A 170 16.08 -6.76 -3.75
N GLU A 171 17.30 -6.94 -4.19
CA GLU A 171 17.65 -8.06 -5.07
C GLU A 171 18.69 -8.95 -4.37
N PRO A 172 18.40 -10.23 -4.13
CA PRO A 172 19.37 -11.16 -3.58
C PRO A 172 20.27 -11.70 -4.69
N PHE A 173 21.59 -11.60 -4.49
CA PHE A 173 22.62 -12.29 -5.27
C PHE A 173 23.17 -13.47 -4.45
N ARG A 174 24.10 -14.24 -5.02
CA ARG A 174 24.65 -15.42 -4.35
C ARG A 174 25.36 -15.08 -3.03
N ASP A 175 26.08 -13.96 -2.99
CA ASP A 175 27.00 -13.55 -1.93
C ASP A 175 26.60 -12.26 -1.22
N ARG A 176 25.60 -11.54 -1.75
CA ARG A 176 25.20 -10.22 -1.29
C ARG A 176 23.73 -9.92 -1.59
N ARG A 177 23.24 -8.82 -1.06
CA ARG A 177 21.94 -8.26 -1.37
C ARG A 177 22.10 -6.79 -1.80
N LEU A 178 21.43 -6.42 -2.86
CA LEU A 178 21.28 -5.02 -3.26
C LEU A 178 20.02 -4.46 -2.60
N LEU A 179 20.14 -3.38 -1.84
CA LEU A 179 19.03 -2.61 -1.26
C LEU A 179 18.88 -1.32 -2.07
N THR A 180 17.66 -0.99 -2.49
CA THR A 180 17.41 0.18 -3.35
C THR A 180 16.22 0.99 -2.91
N ALA A 181 16.26 2.29 -3.25
CA ALA A 181 15.14 3.21 -3.19
C ALA A 181 15.12 4.07 -4.45
N ASP A 182 14.00 4.09 -5.16
CA ASP A 182 13.84 4.79 -6.44
C ASP A 182 12.68 5.77 -6.36
N ALA A 183 12.91 7.04 -6.73
CA ALA A 183 11.85 7.97 -7.10
C ALA A 183 11.34 7.61 -8.50
N VAL A 184 10.04 7.50 -8.69
CA VAL A 184 9.41 6.99 -9.90
C VAL A 184 8.49 8.05 -10.50
N ARG A 185 8.66 8.35 -11.81
CA ARG A 185 7.91 9.42 -12.49
C ARG A 185 6.40 9.21 -12.45
N GLU A 186 5.94 7.97 -12.60
CA GLU A 186 4.52 7.63 -12.57
C GLU A 186 3.85 8.00 -11.24
N ILE A 187 4.64 8.16 -10.17
CA ILE A 187 4.17 8.58 -8.85
C ILE A 187 4.62 10.02 -8.61
N ARG A 188 5.91 10.21 -8.33
CA ARG A 188 6.51 11.52 -8.09
C ARG A 188 8.04 11.41 -8.11
N LEU A 189 8.72 12.24 -8.88
CA LEU A 189 10.17 12.34 -8.83
C LEU A 189 10.61 13.31 -7.73
N LYS A 190 10.27 14.60 -7.87
CA LYS A 190 10.68 15.65 -6.91
C LYS A 190 9.96 15.50 -5.58
N GLY A 191 10.71 15.61 -4.51
CA GLY A 191 10.23 15.50 -3.14
C GLY A 191 10.09 14.05 -2.64
N SER A 192 10.35 13.03 -3.46
CA SER A 192 10.45 11.65 -2.96
C SER A 192 11.67 11.51 -2.05
N ALA A 193 11.50 10.86 -0.90
CA ALA A 193 12.53 10.73 0.11
C ALA A 193 12.68 9.29 0.62
N ALA A 194 13.93 8.87 0.78
CA ALA A 194 14.28 7.56 1.33
C ALA A 194 15.37 7.70 2.39
N ALA A 195 15.37 6.81 3.36
CA ALA A 195 16.32 6.80 4.47
C ALA A 195 17.24 5.58 4.42
N LEU A 196 18.48 5.79 4.84
CA LEU A 196 19.48 4.78 5.15
C LEU A 196 19.69 4.73 6.66
N ILE A 197 19.50 3.56 7.25
CA ILE A 197 19.86 3.27 8.63
C ILE A 197 20.95 2.20 8.64
N CYS A 198 22.06 2.49 9.32
CA CYS A 198 23.08 1.51 9.68
C CYS A 198 23.32 1.63 11.18
N ALA A 199 22.91 0.62 11.93
CA ALA A 199 22.83 0.69 13.38
C ALA A 199 23.21 -0.64 14.03
N PRO A 200 23.65 -0.65 15.31
CA PRO A 200 23.60 -1.86 16.11
C PRO A 200 22.17 -2.42 16.14
N SER A 201 22.01 -3.72 16.01
CA SER A 201 20.70 -4.35 15.91
C SER A 201 19.77 -4.02 17.10
N ALA A 202 20.34 -3.84 18.29
CA ALA A 202 19.59 -3.44 19.49
C ALA A 202 19.03 -2.00 19.40
N ALA A 203 19.66 -1.12 18.62
CA ALA A 203 19.27 0.30 18.46
C ALA A 203 18.50 0.55 17.15
N PHE A 204 18.32 -0.46 16.31
CA PHE A 204 17.75 -0.31 14.98
C PHE A 204 16.32 0.26 15.01
N LEU A 205 15.44 -0.31 15.84
CA LEU A 205 14.07 0.17 15.94
C LEU A 205 13.96 1.59 16.52
N ASP A 206 14.93 2.01 17.36
CA ASP A 206 14.95 3.40 17.85
C ASP A 206 15.30 4.37 16.72
N ALA A 207 16.15 3.95 15.77
CA ALA A 207 16.42 4.76 14.58
C ALA A 207 15.22 4.85 13.64
N VAL A 208 14.43 3.77 13.52
CA VAL A 208 13.16 3.79 12.77
C VAL A 208 12.14 4.69 13.46
N ASP A 209 12.03 4.65 14.80
CA ASP A 209 11.12 5.50 15.57
C ASP A 209 11.45 6.99 15.41
N ASP A 210 12.74 7.34 15.39
CA ASP A 210 13.18 8.72 15.10
C ASP A 210 12.72 9.15 13.69
N LEU A 211 12.95 8.31 12.68
CA LEU A 211 12.48 8.60 11.32
C LEU A 211 10.97 8.79 11.26
N GLU A 212 10.20 7.90 11.94
CA GLU A 212 8.73 8.00 11.99
C GLU A 212 8.28 9.34 12.59
N ARG A 213 8.99 9.85 13.59
CA ARG A 213 8.68 11.15 14.22
C ARG A 213 9.06 12.32 13.36
N ASP A 214 10.27 12.28 12.78
CA ASP A 214 10.83 13.41 12.03
C ASP A 214 10.11 13.64 10.70
N TYR A 215 9.55 12.57 10.11
CA TYR A 215 8.82 12.59 8.83
C TYR A 215 7.30 12.47 9.00
N ASP A 216 6.79 12.57 10.22
CA ASP A 216 5.36 12.41 10.52
C ASP A 216 4.73 11.15 9.94
N LEU A 217 5.48 10.04 10.01
CA LEU A 217 5.01 8.74 9.58
C LEU A 217 4.11 8.10 10.65
N PRO A 218 3.26 7.15 10.29
CA PRO A 218 2.54 6.34 11.27
C PRO A 218 3.50 5.64 12.22
N ARG A 219 3.07 5.47 13.48
CA ARG A 219 3.93 5.03 14.58
C ARG A 219 4.06 3.50 14.65
N GLY A 220 4.63 2.90 13.62
CA GLY A 220 4.81 1.45 13.53
C GLY A 220 5.64 0.85 14.65
N VAL A 221 6.69 1.54 15.10
CA VAL A 221 7.53 1.10 16.23
C VAL A 221 6.76 1.17 17.54
N GLU A 222 6.11 2.30 17.82
CA GLU A 222 5.33 2.51 19.03
C GLU A 222 4.19 1.50 19.13
N SER A 223 3.48 1.27 18.04
CA SER A 223 2.40 0.30 17.95
C SER A 223 2.87 -1.12 18.30
N ARG A 224 4.03 -1.54 17.80
CA ARG A 224 4.60 -2.87 18.08
C ARG A 224 5.14 -3.03 19.50
N ARG A 225 5.53 -1.93 20.13
CA ARG A 225 5.90 -1.89 21.54
C ARG A 225 4.70 -1.82 22.48
N SER A 226 3.52 -1.51 21.95
CA SER A 226 2.27 -1.46 22.71
C SER A 226 1.84 -2.85 23.18
N ALA A 227 1.24 -2.92 24.38
CA ALA A 227 0.62 -4.15 24.87
C ALA A 227 -0.56 -4.63 23.99
N ALA A 228 -1.14 -3.73 23.18
CA ALA A 228 -2.25 -4.05 22.27
C ALA A 228 -1.86 -5.09 21.21
N ILE A 229 -0.59 -5.18 20.80
CA ILE A 229 -0.13 -6.15 19.81
C ILE A 229 -0.33 -7.60 20.24
N ASN A 230 -0.40 -7.85 21.54
CA ASN A 230 -0.63 -9.18 22.11
C ASN A 230 -2.10 -9.44 22.48
N ALA A 231 -2.99 -8.52 22.21
CA ALA A 231 -4.41 -8.65 22.51
C ALA A 231 -5.15 -9.33 21.35
N SER A 232 -6.14 -10.18 21.69
CA SER A 232 -7.05 -10.75 20.72
C SER A 232 -8.30 -9.85 20.61
N ALA A 233 -8.82 -9.68 19.40
CA ALA A 233 -10.04 -8.93 19.16
C ALA A 233 -11.23 -9.86 18.93
N TYR A 234 -12.36 -9.53 19.56
CA TYR A 234 -13.67 -10.04 19.21
C TYR A 234 -14.18 -9.25 18.00
N TRP A 235 -14.46 -9.95 16.90
CA TRP A 235 -14.97 -9.33 15.68
C TRP A 235 -16.47 -9.51 15.58
N THR A 236 -17.21 -8.43 15.30
CA THR A 236 -18.65 -8.44 15.08
C THR A 236 -19.04 -7.61 13.85
N ALA A 237 -20.06 -8.09 13.12
CA ALA A 237 -20.63 -7.42 11.95
C ALA A 237 -22.05 -6.91 12.17
N ASP A 238 -22.61 -7.13 13.36
CA ASP A 238 -24.01 -6.85 13.69
C ASP A 238 -24.20 -6.14 15.04
N CYS A 239 -23.15 -5.61 15.63
CA CYS A 239 -23.22 -4.83 16.86
C CYS A 239 -23.88 -3.46 16.60
N THR A 240 -24.91 -3.14 17.38
CA THR A 240 -25.66 -1.89 17.32
C THR A 240 -25.85 -1.32 18.73
N PRO A 241 -26.33 -0.08 18.90
CA PRO A 241 -26.65 0.46 20.23
C PRO A 241 -27.61 -0.39 21.03
N GLU A 242 -28.50 -1.17 20.37
CA GLU A 242 -29.54 -1.99 21.00
C GLU A 242 -28.96 -3.30 21.56
N ASN A 243 -27.96 -3.90 20.91
CA ASN A 243 -27.44 -5.22 21.30
C ASN A 243 -25.98 -5.20 21.81
N VAL A 244 -25.36 -4.03 21.95
CA VAL A 244 -23.96 -3.89 22.36
C VAL A 244 -23.66 -4.59 23.71
N ASP A 245 -24.58 -4.59 24.64
CA ASP A 245 -24.42 -5.22 25.96
C ASP A 245 -24.27 -6.75 25.83
N GLU A 246 -24.95 -7.35 24.86
CA GLU A 246 -24.78 -8.77 24.52
C GLU A 246 -23.41 -9.07 23.93
N HIS A 247 -22.95 -8.26 22.97
CA HIS A 247 -21.60 -8.39 22.39
C HIS A 247 -20.50 -8.19 23.43
N ILE A 248 -20.66 -7.24 24.36
CA ILE A 248 -19.75 -7.06 25.51
C ILE A 248 -19.70 -8.33 26.37
N ARG A 249 -20.84 -8.96 26.64
CA ARG A 249 -20.90 -10.21 27.40
C ARG A 249 -20.14 -11.34 26.71
N TYR A 250 -20.31 -11.49 25.37
CA TYR A 250 -19.59 -12.48 24.58
C TYR A 250 -18.09 -12.21 24.56
N ALA A 251 -17.69 -10.97 24.34
CA ALA A 251 -16.28 -10.58 24.34
C ALA A 251 -15.60 -10.91 25.69
N LYS A 252 -16.28 -10.55 26.81
CA LYS A 252 -15.77 -10.87 28.15
C LYS A 252 -15.70 -12.38 28.42
N ALA A 253 -16.73 -13.13 28.01
CA ALA A 253 -16.75 -14.60 28.18
C ALA A 253 -15.63 -15.27 27.38
N GLY A 254 -15.26 -14.73 26.23
CA GLY A 254 -14.12 -15.15 25.40
C GLY A 254 -12.76 -14.65 25.89
N GLY A 255 -12.72 -13.77 26.90
CA GLY A 255 -11.47 -13.18 27.40
C GLY A 255 -10.87 -12.11 26.47
N PHE A 256 -11.65 -11.57 25.55
CA PHE A 256 -11.21 -10.54 24.63
C PHE A 256 -11.11 -9.17 25.32
N ARG A 257 -10.04 -8.43 25.00
CA ARG A 257 -9.80 -7.07 25.47
C ARG A 257 -9.96 -6.02 24.38
N MET A 258 -10.18 -6.46 23.15
CA MET A 258 -10.41 -5.63 21.97
C MET A 258 -11.68 -6.11 21.26
N MET A 259 -12.41 -5.20 20.65
CA MET A 259 -13.61 -5.50 19.86
C MET A 259 -13.54 -4.74 18.54
N LEU A 260 -13.46 -5.47 17.43
CA LEU A 260 -13.45 -4.89 16.09
C LEU A 260 -14.88 -4.87 15.55
N LEU A 261 -15.42 -3.68 15.33
CA LEU A 261 -16.70 -3.47 14.71
C LEU A 261 -16.53 -3.36 13.20
N TYR A 262 -17.15 -4.28 12.48
CA TYR A 262 -17.21 -4.21 11.03
C TYR A 262 -18.01 -2.97 10.61
N TYR A 263 -17.68 -2.37 9.47
CA TYR A 263 -18.33 -1.13 9.03
C TYR A 263 -19.86 -1.24 8.93
N THR A 264 -20.39 -2.45 8.66
CA THR A 264 -21.83 -2.71 8.60
C THR A 264 -22.53 -2.56 9.95
N CYS A 265 -21.78 -2.54 11.06
CA CYS A 265 -22.35 -2.18 12.35
C CYS A 265 -22.87 -0.73 12.39
N LEU A 266 -22.23 0.18 11.64
CA LEU A 266 -22.50 1.61 11.67
C LEU A 266 -23.21 2.12 10.41
N PHE A 267 -22.84 1.59 9.23
CA PHE A 267 -23.24 2.17 7.96
C PHE A 267 -24.14 1.24 7.16
N ARG A 268 -25.02 1.87 6.37
CA ARG A 268 -25.89 1.15 5.43
C ARG A 268 -25.05 0.60 4.29
N GLU A 269 -25.28 -0.66 3.99
CA GLU A 269 -24.72 -1.33 2.85
C GLU A 269 -25.80 -1.53 1.78
N ARG A 270 -25.43 -1.39 0.52
CA ARG A 270 -26.28 -1.77 -0.61
C ARG A 270 -25.59 -2.88 -1.36
N GLY A 271 -26.28 -4.03 -1.51
CA GLY A 271 -25.92 -5.02 -2.52
C GLY A 271 -24.71 -5.89 -2.27
N GLY A 272 -24.30 -6.19 -1.04
CA GLY A 272 -23.23 -7.14 -0.75
C GLY A 272 -22.01 -6.54 -0.08
N TYR A 273 -20.83 -7.09 -0.34
CA TYR A 273 -19.58 -6.73 0.37
C TYR A 273 -19.01 -5.33 0.08
N ALA A 274 -19.58 -4.59 -0.84
CA ALA A 274 -19.04 -3.32 -1.24
C ALA A 274 -19.52 -2.20 -0.34
N LEU A 275 -18.65 -1.66 0.49
CA LEU A 275 -18.81 -0.30 0.94
C LEU A 275 -18.98 0.58 -0.30
N ASN A 276 -20.10 1.29 -0.31
CA ASN A 276 -20.39 2.16 -1.44
C ASN A 276 -19.64 3.50 -1.41
N GLY A 277 -18.83 3.76 -0.37
CA GLY A 277 -18.15 5.04 -0.14
C GLY A 277 -19.07 6.15 0.39
N ASN A 278 -20.37 5.91 0.51
CA ASN A 278 -21.31 6.90 1.02
C ASN A 278 -21.18 7.13 2.53
N TYR A 279 -20.91 6.09 3.31
CA TYR A 279 -20.82 6.12 4.76
C TYR A 279 -22.10 6.67 5.41
N ASP A 280 -23.25 6.30 4.86
CA ASP A 280 -24.55 6.69 5.42
C ASP A 280 -24.85 5.88 6.67
N TRP A 281 -25.12 6.55 7.78
CA TRP A 281 -25.44 5.92 9.04
C TRP A 281 -26.71 5.06 8.93
N ARG A 282 -26.75 3.95 9.67
CA ARG A 282 -27.91 3.08 9.78
C ARG A 282 -29.02 3.76 10.60
N ASP A 283 -30.24 3.25 10.47
CA ASP A 283 -31.42 3.79 11.17
C ASP A 283 -31.34 3.65 12.70
N GLU A 284 -30.53 2.68 13.18
CA GLU A 284 -30.23 2.47 14.58
C GLU A 284 -29.41 3.61 15.21
N TYR A 285 -28.93 4.55 14.38
CA TYR A 285 -28.13 5.71 14.80
C TYR A 285 -28.80 7.03 14.36
N PRO A 286 -29.98 7.40 14.92
CA PRO A 286 -30.67 8.64 14.57
C PRO A 286 -29.82 9.90 14.85
N ASP A 287 -29.06 9.90 15.95
CA ASP A 287 -28.09 10.94 16.28
C ASP A 287 -26.67 10.64 15.75
N LYS A 288 -26.57 9.71 14.78
CA LYS A 288 -25.32 9.38 14.05
C LYS A 288 -24.13 9.10 14.98
N ARG A 289 -23.08 9.93 14.87
CA ARG A 289 -21.83 9.81 15.66
C ARG A 289 -22.09 9.81 17.17
N GLU A 290 -23.11 10.53 17.65
CA GLU A 290 -23.40 10.61 19.08
C GLU A 290 -23.95 9.28 19.64
N ASP A 291 -24.79 8.58 18.86
CA ASP A 291 -25.24 7.22 19.23
C ASP A 291 -24.08 6.23 19.24
N ALA A 292 -23.20 6.33 18.22
CA ALA A 292 -22.00 5.52 18.20
C ALA A 292 -21.11 5.81 19.41
N ARG A 293 -20.95 7.09 19.80
CA ARG A 293 -20.20 7.47 20.99
C ARG A 293 -20.76 6.83 22.25
N ARG A 294 -22.07 6.90 22.45
CA ARG A 294 -22.74 6.29 23.62
C ARG A 294 -22.56 4.76 23.64
N MET A 295 -22.63 4.11 22.47
CA MET A 295 -22.37 2.68 22.33
C MET A 295 -20.93 2.34 22.68
N LEU A 296 -19.97 3.09 22.15
CA LEU A 296 -18.54 2.85 22.38
C LEU A 296 -18.12 3.12 23.83
N GLU A 297 -18.76 4.07 24.52
CA GLU A 297 -18.56 4.30 25.95
C GLU A 297 -18.91 3.07 26.80
N LYS A 298 -19.97 2.34 26.46
CA LYS A 298 -20.29 1.07 27.13
C LYS A 298 -19.17 0.03 26.93
N ILE A 299 -18.63 -0.06 25.71
CA ILE A 299 -17.51 -0.96 25.40
C ILE A 299 -16.28 -0.59 26.23
N HIS A 300 -15.94 0.71 26.28
CA HIS A 300 -14.82 1.21 27.09
C HIS A 300 -15.04 0.95 28.59
N ALA A 301 -16.23 1.24 29.11
CA ALA A 301 -16.58 1.00 30.52
C ALA A 301 -16.49 -0.50 30.90
N ALA A 302 -16.62 -1.38 29.91
CA ALA A 302 -16.44 -2.82 30.08
C ALA A 302 -14.96 -3.25 30.10
N GLY A 303 -14.00 -2.34 29.92
CA GLY A 303 -12.56 -2.62 29.82
C GLY A 303 -12.15 -3.20 28.48
N ILE A 304 -12.94 -2.97 27.42
CA ILE A 304 -12.68 -3.44 26.07
C ILE A 304 -12.34 -2.25 25.19
N THR A 305 -11.32 -2.37 24.36
CA THR A 305 -10.90 -1.34 23.40
C THR A 305 -11.64 -1.54 22.07
N PRO A 306 -12.46 -0.59 21.61
CA PRO A 306 -13.16 -0.71 20.33
C PRO A 306 -12.27 -0.33 19.16
N GLY A 307 -12.40 -1.05 18.06
CA GLY A 307 -11.76 -0.80 16.77
C GLY A 307 -12.78 -0.71 15.64
N LEU A 308 -12.43 0.05 14.62
CA LEU A 308 -13.25 0.26 13.42
C LEU A 308 -12.62 -0.46 12.22
N HIS A 309 -13.41 -1.30 11.57
CA HIS A 309 -13.10 -1.87 10.27
C HIS A 309 -13.70 -0.98 9.17
N PHE A 310 -12.97 -0.81 8.07
CA PHE A 310 -13.46 -0.07 6.90
C PHE A 310 -12.77 -0.50 5.60
N LEU A 311 -13.43 -0.22 4.47
CA LEU A 311 -12.91 -0.35 3.11
C LEU A 311 -12.60 1.05 2.58
N HIS A 312 -11.37 1.49 2.65
CA HIS A 312 -10.98 2.89 2.47
C HIS A 312 -10.70 3.30 1.03
N THR A 313 -10.52 2.34 0.12
CA THR A 313 -10.17 2.59 -1.28
C THR A 313 -11.31 2.31 -2.26
N HIS A 314 -12.47 1.87 -1.77
CA HIS A 314 -13.55 1.36 -2.59
C HIS A 314 -14.70 2.35 -2.73
N ILE A 315 -15.17 2.50 -3.96
CA ILE A 315 -16.41 3.22 -4.30
C ILE A 315 -17.36 2.23 -4.97
N GLY A 316 -18.53 2.00 -4.36
CA GLY A 316 -19.56 1.14 -4.93
C GLY A 316 -20.11 1.70 -6.24
N LEU A 317 -20.28 0.85 -7.23
CA LEU A 317 -20.83 1.25 -8.53
C LEU A 317 -22.32 1.64 -8.47
N ASP A 318 -22.99 1.41 -7.35
CA ASP A 318 -24.35 1.83 -7.05
C ASP A 318 -24.41 3.02 -6.08
N SER A 319 -23.26 3.62 -5.76
CA SER A 319 -23.15 4.77 -4.87
C SER A 319 -23.53 6.09 -5.57
N ARG A 320 -23.72 7.14 -4.77
CA ARG A 320 -23.89 8.51 -5.30
C ARG A 320 -22.66 9.05 -6.02
N TYR A 321 -21.51 8.40 -5.91
CA TYR A 321 -20.30 8.70 -6.67
C TYR A 321 -20.30 8.11 -8.09
N CYS A 322 -21.20 7.16 -8.36
CA CYS A 322 -21.29 6.52 -9.66
C CYS A 322 -22.62 6.81 -10.37
N THR A 323 -23.67 7.16 -9.63
CA THR A 323 -25.03 7.29 -10.15
C THR A 323 -25.71 8.56 -9.62
N PRO A 324 -26.37 9.40 -10.45
CA PRO A 324 -26.58 9.25 -11.91
C PRO A 324 -25.39 9.69 -12.78
N ASP A 325 -24.37 10.29 -12.17
CA ASP A 325 -23.17 10.77 -12.85
C ASP A 325 -21.94 10.23 -12.12
N ALA A 326 -21.11 9.48 -12.84
CA ALA A 326 -19.90 8.91 -12.26
C ALA A 326 -18.84 10.00 -12.03
N ASP A 327 -18.27 10.01 -10.82
CA ASP A 327 -17.24 10.98 -10.42
C ASP A 327 -15.98 10.81 -11.29
N PRO A 328 -15.44 11.90 -11.87
CA PRO A 328 -14.24 11.83 -12.69
C PRO A 328 -12.98 11.39 -11.92
N ARG A 329 -13.01 11.47 -10.59
CA ARG A 329 -11.92 11.07 -9.69
C ARG A 329 -11.88 9.57 -9.40
N LEU A 330 -12.71 8.74 -10.03
CA LEU A 330 -12.58 7.30 -10.01
C LEU A 330 -11.33 6.88 -10.79
N HIS A 331 -10.57 5.92 -10.27
CA HIS A 331 -9.31 5.52 -10.89
C HIS A 331 -9.52 4.79 -12.22
N LYS A 332 -8.69 5.12 -13.19
CA LYS A 332 -8.70 4.53 -14.54
C LYS A 332 -7.35 3.88 -14.82
N VAL A 333 -7.35 2.56 -14.96
CA VAL A 333 -6.12 1.81 -15.27
C VAL A 333 -5.57 2.12 -16.67
N ARG A 334 -6.44 2.59 -17.58
CA ARG A 334 -6.07 3.03 -18.92
C ARG A 334 -6.95 4.17 -19.36
N ARG A 335 -6.37 5.13 -20.07
CA ARG A 335 -7.10 6.26 -20.67
C ARG A 335 -7.25 6.04 -22.15
N PHE A 336 -8.39 6.51 -22.69
CA PHE A 336 -8.74 6.44 -24.10
C PHE A 336 -9.30 7.78 -24.56
N THR A 337 -8.88 8.20 -25.76
CA THR A 337 -9.38 9.41 -26.43
C THR A 337 -10.39 9.00 -27.50
N LEU A 338 -11.57 9.58 -27.51
CA LEU A 338 -12.58 9.33 -28.54
C LEU A 338 -12.08 9.77 -29.93
N ALA A 339 -11.94 8.84 -30.85
CA ALA A 339 -11.54 9.12 -32.23
C ALA A 339 -12.67 9.72 -33.06
N ARG A 340 -13.94 9.51 -32.64
CA ARG A 340 -15.16 10.08 -33.21
C ARG A 340 -16.11 10.51 -32.11
N PRO A 341 -17.08 11.39 -32.40
CA PRO A 341 -18.16 11.64 -31.45
C PRO A 341 -18.90 10.35 -31.12
N LEU A 342 -19.27 10.19 -29.86
CA LEU A 342 -20.07 9.06 -29.36
C LEU A 342 -21.50 9.57 -29.12
N CYS A 343 -22.44 9.15 -29.96
CA CYS A 343 -23.84 9.51 -29.84
C CYS A 343 -24.57 8.60 -28.84
N GLU A 344 -25.72 9.04 -28.35
CA GLU A 344 -26.48 8.33 -27.31
C GLU A 344 -26.88 6.89 -27.70
N GLY A 345 -27.14 6.66 -29.00
CA GLY A 345 -27.52 5.34 -29.52
C GLY A 345 -26.37 4.44 -29.94
N ASP A 346 -25.12 4.90 -29.85
CA ASP A 346 -23.98 4.13 -30.34
C ASP A 346 -23.65 2.96 -29.41
N THR A 347 -23.43 1.80 -30.03
CA THR A 347 -22.99 0.55 -29.38
C THR A 347 -21.53 0.20 -29.71
N VAL A 348 -20.84 1.11 -30.41
CA VAL A 348 -19.42 1.00 -30.77
C VAL A 348 -18.73 2.29 -30.39
N ILE A 349 -17.62 2.18 -29.67
CA ILE A 349 -16.80 3.32 -29.26
C ILE A 349 -15.47 3.20 -30.00
N GLU A 350 -15.14 4.21 -30.82
CA GLU A 350 -13.88 4.29 -31.56
C GLU A 350 -12.89 5.20 -30.78
N VAL A 351 -11.68 4.69 -30.55
CA VAL A 351 -10.64 5.35 -29.75
C VAL A 351 -9.32 5.47 -30.51
N GLU A 352 -8.46 6.39 -30.09
CA GLU A 352 -7.15 6.62 -30.71
C GLU A 352 -6.11 5.59 -30.24
N GLU A 353 -6.19 5.15 -28.98
CA GLU A 353 -5.24 4.25 -28.33
C GLU A 353 -5.65 2.80 -28.53
N ASP A 354 -4.65 1.91 -28.66
CA ASP A 354 -4.86 0.48 -28.79
C ASP A 354 -5.46 -0.11 -27.49
N PRO A 355 -6.61 -0.81 -27.54
CA PRO A 355 -7.21 -1.45 -26.37
C PRO A 355 -6.54 -2.77 -25.94
N GLU A 356 -5.49 -3.22 -26.63
CA GLU A 356 -4.80 -4.46 -26.25
C GLU A 356 -4.45 -4.47 -24.76
N GLY A 357 -4.75 -5.58 -24.06
CA GLY A 357 -4.54 -5.71 -22.63
C GLY A 357 -5.64 -5.12 -21.75
N CYS A 358 -6.75 -4.64 -22.33
CA CYS A 358 -7.95 -4.32 -21.55
C CYS A 358 -8.57 -5.57 -20.93
N ALA A 359 -9.45 -5.36 -19.93
CA ALA A 359 -10.03 -6.42 -19.13
C ALA A 359 -10.65 -7.55 -19.95
N SER A 360 -10.21 -8.76 -19.68
CA SER A 360 -10.81 -10.00 -20.25
C SER A 360 -12.01 -10.48 -19.44
N ASP A 361 -12.03 -10.24 -18.12
CA ASP A 361 -13.17 -10.57 -17.26
C ASP A 361 -14.35 -9.62 -17.56
N PRO A 362 -15.52 -10.15 -17.96
CA PRO A 362 -16.70 -9.33 -18.25
C PRO A 362 -17.11 -8.39 -17.12
N ARG A 363 -16.85 -8.76 -15.87
CA ARG A 363 -17.17 -7.95 -14.70
C ARG A 363 -16.34 -6.67 -14.59
N CYS A 364 -15.15 -6.66 -15.20
CA CYS A 364 -14.21 -5.54 -15.17
C CYS A 364 -14.25 -4.69 -16.45
N ARG A 365 -15.11 -5.01 -17.41
CA ARG A 365 -15.23 -4.32 -18.71
C ARG A 365 -16.10 -3.07 -18.59
N ILE A 366 -15.63 -2.07 -17.84
CA ILE A 366 -16.36 -0.83 -17.60
C ILE A 366 -15.49 0.37 -18.03
N LEU A 367 -16.00 1.12 -19.00
CA LEU A 367 -15.42 2.41 -19.41
C LEU A 367 -16.18 3.54 -18.76
N GLN A 368 -15.48 4.64 -18.51
CA GLN A 368 -16.08 5.92 -18.12
C GLN A 368 -15.73 6.99 -19.14
N PHE A 369 -16.75 7.69 -19.68
CA PHE A 369 -16.61 8.93 -20.44
C PHE A 369 -17.46 9.99 -19.76
N GLY A 370 -16.85 11.11 -19.38
CA GLY A 370 -17.51 12.09 -18.52
C GLY A 370 -18.13 11.44 -17.28
N GLY A 371 -19.42 11.68 -17.08
CA GLY A 371 -20.20 11.07 -15.99
C GLY A 371 -20.87 9.74 -16.34
N GLU A 372 -20.67 9.21 -17.55
CA GLU A 372 -21.33 8.00 -18.01
C GLU A 372 -20.45 6.75 -17.84
N LEU A 373 -21.03 5.68 -17.34
CA LEU A 373 -20.42 4.34 -17.34
C LEU A 373 -20.96 3.51 -18.50
N VAL A 374 -20.06 2.83 -19.20
CA VAL A 374 -20.35 2.01 -20.37
C VAL A 374 -19.67 0.66 -20.23
N SER A 375 -20.42 -0.43 -20.37
CA SER A 375 -19.79 -1.75 -20.51
C SER A 375 -19.52 -2.09 -21.98
N TYR A 376 -18.59 -3.00 -22.25
CA TYR A 376 -18.30 -3.50 -23.60
C TYR A 376 -18.18 -5.03 -23.61
N GLU A 377 -18.42 -5.65 -24.76
CA GLU A 377 -18.27 -7.10 -24.92
C GLU A 377 -16.89 -7.48 -25.46
N SER A 378 -16.35 -6.68 -26.38
CA SER A 378 -15.08 -6.96 -27.05
C SER A 378 -14.41 -5.69 -27.53
N PHE A 379 -13.18 -5.81 -28.05
CA PHE A 379 -12.44 -4.71 -28.68
C PHE A 379 -11.59 -5.22 -29.85
N THR A 380 -11.15 -4.29 -30.71
CA THR A 380 -10.24 -4.56 -31.83
C THR A 380 -8.84 -4.06 -31.50
N THR A 381 -7.81 -4.82 -31.89
CA THR A 381 -6.40 -4.45 -31.75
C THR A 381 -5.78 -3.97 -33.08
N GLU A 382 -6.60 -3.94 -34.12
CA GLU A 382 -6.25 -3.34 -35.42
C GLU A 382 -7.02 -2.05 -35.63
N ARG A 383 -6.42 -1.09 -36.30
CA ARG A 383 -7.07 0.20 -36.61
C ARG A 383 -8.24 0.03 -37.60
N PRO A 384 -9.33 0.73 -37.41
CA PRO A 384 -9.63 1.63 -36.29
C PRO A 384 -9.90 0.87 -34.99
N TYR A 385 -9.28 1.32 -33.89
CA TYR A 385 -9.44 0.74 -32.57
C TYR A 385 -10.84 0.96 -32.04
N ARG A 386 -11.52 -0.09 -31.60
CA ARG A 386 -12.93 -0.02 -31.20
C ARG A 386 -13.21 -0.90 -29.99
N PHE A 387 -14.07 -0.41 -29.12
CA PHE A 387 -14.84 -1.24 -28.20
C PHE A 387 -16.20 -1.53 -28.85
N THR A 388 -16.66 -2.78 -28.78
CA THR A 388 -17.88 -3.27 -29.44
C THR A 388 -18.82 -3.92 -28.46
N GLY A 389 -20.13 -4.01 -28.82
CA GLY A 389 -21.15 -4.51 -27.91
C GLY A 389 -21.32 -3.62 -26.68
N CYS A 390 -21.19 -2.32 -26.87
CA CYS A 390 -21.25 -1.37 -25.76
C CYS A 390 -22.68 -1.19 -25.25
N VAL A 391 -22.86 -1.29 -23.93
CA VAL A 391 -24.12 -0.96 -23.25
C VAL A 391 -23.92 0.36 -22.52
N ARG A 392 -24.69 1.36 -22.95
CA ARG A 392 -24.66 2.73 -22.45
C ARG A 392 -25.45 2.86 -21.14
N GLY A 393 -25.11 3.85 -20.33
CA GLY A 393 -25.84 4.13 -19.09
C GLY A 393 -25.74 3.01 -18.05
N LEU A 394 -24.62 2.34 -17.98
CA LEU A 394 -24.40 1.24 -17.02
C LEU A 394 -24.66 1.71 -15.59
N ARG A 395 -25.30 0.86 -14.77
CA ARG A 395 -25.65 1.15 -13.37
C ARG A 395 -26.57 2.36 -13.17
N GLY A 396 -27.30 2.77 -14.23
CA GLY A 396 -28.22 3.91 -14.17
C GLY A 396 -27.54 5.28 -14.32
N THR A 397 -26.33 5.30 -14.86
CA THR A 397 -25.70 6.56 -15.24
C THR A 397 -26.41 7.20 -16.43
N THR A 398 -26.37 8.53 -16.50
CA THR A 398 -27.04 9.31 -17.54
C THR A 398 -26.33 9.13 -18.88
N VAL A 399 -27.05 8.59 -19.87
CA VAL A 399 -26.54 8.50 -21.25
C VAL A 399 -26.44 9.91 -21.85
N ARG A 400 -25.30 10.21 -22.48
CA ARG A 400 -25.01 11.50 -23.10
C ARG A 400 -24.23 11.33 -24.40
N SER A 401 -24.30 12.34 -25.25
CA SER A 401 -23.37 12.43 -26.36
C SER A 401 -22.03 12.99 -25.89
N HIS A 402 -20.95 12.40 -26.38
CA HIS A 402 -19.57 12.79 -26.05
C HIS A 402 -18.85 13.29 -27.30
N PRO A 403 -18.13 14.43 -27.25
CA PRO A 403 -17.44 14.94 -28.43
C PRO A 403 -16.19 14.10 -28.76
N ARG A 404 -15.77 14.16 -30.03
CA ARG A 404 -14.45 13.68 -30.43
C ARG A 404 -13.37 14.35 -29.59
N GLY A 405 -12.36 13.58 -29.19
CA GLY A 405 -11.24 14.06 -28.39
C GLY A 405 -11.52 14.05 -26.88
N GLU A 406 -12.73 13.69 -26.44
CA GLU A 406 -12.98 13.50 -25.01
C GLU A 406 -12.15 12.33 -24.50
N ILE A 407 -11.54 12.52 -23.32
CA ILE A 407 -10.70 11.51 -22.67
C ILE A 407 -11.52 10.83 -21.60
N GLY A 408 -11.70 9.54 -21.78
CA GLY A 408 -12.27 8.62 -20.80
C GLY A 408 -11.27 7.54 -20.39
N GLY A 409 -11.76 6.38 -19.94
CA GLY A 409 -10.87 5.28 -19.64
C GLY A 409 -11.54 4.06 -19.06
N LEU A 410 -10.76 2.99 -18.94
CA LEU A 410 -11.14 1.74 -18.31
C LEU A 410 -11.06 1.91 -16.79
N LEU A 411 -12.18 1.72 -16.09
CA LEU A 411 -12.21 1.80 -14.63
C LEU A 411 -11.37 0.71 -13.99
N ASP A 412 -10.74 1.06 -12.88
CA ASP A 412 -10.06 0.12 -11.99
C ASP A 412 -11.08 -0.58 -11.08
N VAL A 413 -11.69 -1.65 -11.62
CA VAL A 413 -12.69 -2.44 -10.91
C VAL A 413 -12.02 -3.29 -9.85
N SER A 414 -12.54 -3.26 -8.63
CA SER A 414 -11.97 -3.94 -7.48
C SER A 414 -12.12 -5.47 -7.53
N GLU A 415 -11.42 -6.15 -6.62
CA GLU A 415 -11.48 -7.60 -6.39
C GLU A 415 -12.88 -8.11 -6.02
N PHE A 416 -13.79 -7.23 -5.60
CA PHE A 416 -15.16 -7.61 -5.20
C PHE A 416 -16.13 -7.74 -6.39
N GLY A 417 -15.65 -8.24 -7.50
CA GLY A 417 -16.47 -8.76 -8.57
C GLY A 417 -17.44 -7.79 -9.22
N ALA A 418 -16.96 -6.60 -9.65
CA ALA A 418 -17.75 -5.56 -10.32
C ALA A 418 -18.81 -4.88 -9.44
N SER A 419 -18.69 -4.96 -8.12
CA SER A 419 -19.56 -4.21 -7.21
C SER A 419 -18.98 -2.86 -6.82
N SER A 420 -17.65 -2.68 -6.94
CA SER A 420 -16.95 -1.43 -6.65
C SER A 420 -15.74 -1.20 -7.56
N CYS A 421 -15.25 0.02 -7.56
CA CYS A 421 -14.01 0.43 -8.22
C CYS A 421 -13.11 1.19 -7.24
N TYR A 422 -11.84 1.30 -7.60
CA TYR A 422 -10.87 2.08 -6.82
C TYR A 422 -10.99 3.57 -7.13
N LEU A 423 -10.63 4.38 -6.16
CA LEU A 423 -10.50 5.82 -6.32
C LEU A 423 -9.08 6.20 -6.72
N ASP A 424 -8.94 7.34 -7.40
CA ASP A 424 -7.63 7.84 -7.85
C ASP A 424 -6.91 8.56 -6.70
N GLN A 425 -5.73 8.06 -6.33
CA GLN A 425 -4.91 8.63 -5.25
C GLN A 425 -4.31 9.99 -5.58
N GLU A 426 -4.26 10.38 -6.84
CA GLU A 426 -3.82 11.72 -7.27
C GLU A 426 -4.91 12.79 -7.13
N THR A 427 -6.09 12.40 -6.66
CA THR A 427 -7.25 13.29 -6.49
C THR A 427 -7.61 13.51 -5.02
N SER A 428 -8.56 14.42 -4.78
CA SER A 428 -9.10 14.69 -3.44
C SER A 428 -10.12 13.63 -2.96
N LEU A 429 -10.49 12.65 -3.79
CA LEU A 429 -11.55 11.70 -3.42
C LEU A 429 -11.15 10.83 -2.24
N GLN A 430 -9.87 10.43 -2.14
CA GLN A 430 -9.37 9.67 -1.00
C GLN A 430 -9.48 10.47 0.31
N ASP A 431 -9.21 11.79 0.26
CA ASP A 431 -9.34 12.65 1.45
C ASP A 431 -10.80 12.77 1.90
N GLU A 432 -11.73 12.87 0.94
CA GLU A 432 -13.16 12.92 1.22
C GLU A 432 -13.65 11.63 1.91
N ILE A 433 -13.19 10.47 1.43
CA ILE A 433 -13.49 9.18 2.08
C ILE A 433 -12.82 9.09 3.45
N ALA A 434 -11.59 9.54 3.56
CA ALA A 434 -10.85 9.57 4.82
C ALA A 434 -11.53 10.45 5.87
N ASP A 435 -12.11 11.59 5.49
CA ASP A 435 -12.87 12.48 6.39
C ASP A 435 -14.12 11.78 6.96
N LYS A 436 -14.84 11.01 6.14
CA LYS A 436 -16.00 10.24 6.60
C LYS A 436 -15.61 9.12 7.57
N ILE A 437 -14.51 8.42 7.29
CA ILE A 437 -13.96 7.41 8.20
C ILE A 437 -13.54 8.08 9.52
N ALA A 438 -12.84 9.21 9.45
CA ALA A 438 -12.37 9.95 10.62
C ALA A 438 -13.53 10.48 11.48
N GLU A 439 -14.62 10.93 10.86
CA GLU A 439 -15.83 11.31 11.59
C GLU A 439 -16.36 10.15 12.45
N ALA A 440 -16.50 8.96 11.86
CA ALA A 440 -16.94 7.78 12.59
C ALA A 440 -15.92 7.35 13.66
N TYR A 441 -14.63 7.34 13.31
CA TYR A 441 -13.56 6.96 14.22
C TYR A 441 -13.53 7.86 15.47
N SER A 442 -13.80 9.16 15.30
CA SER A 442 -13.82 10.15 16.39
C SER A 442 -14.90 9.91 17.45
N ALA A 443 -15.88 9.02 17.18
CA ALA A 443 -16.89 8.63 18.16
C ALA A 443 -16.30 7.90 19.38
N GLY A 444 -15.06 7.39 19.29
CA GLY A 444 -14.41 6.76 20.43
C GLY A 444 -13.61 5.50 20.10
N PHE A 445 -13.37 5.20 18.84
CA PHE A 445 -12.51 4.10 18.43
C PHE A 445 -11.05 4.37 18.81
N ARG A 446 -10.25 3.30 18.96
CA ARG A 446 -8.84 3.38 19.40
C ARG A 446 -7.89 2.55 18.53
N PHE A 447 -8.40 1.67 17.70
CA PHE A 447 -7.62 0.94 16.69
C PHE A 447 -8.46 0.77 15.43
N CYS A 448 -7.83 0.35 14.34
CA CYS A 448 -8.54 0.17 13.08
C CYS A 448 -8.01 -1.00 12.26
N TYR A 449 -8.83 -1.42 11.31
CA TYR A 449 -8.52 -2.45 10.33
C TYR A 449 -8.78 -1.91 8.92
N PHE A 450 -7.69 -1.82 8.14
CA PHE A 450 -7.72 -1.44 6.74
C PHE A 450 -7.99 -2.68 5.88
N ASP A 451 -9.23 -2.88 5.47
CA ASP A 451 -9.61 -4.02 4.63
C ASP A 451 -9.66 -3.65 3.15
N GLY A 452 -9.54 -4.68 2.29
CA GLY A 452 -9.51 -4.52 0.84
C GLY A 452 -8.19 -3.96 0.31
N SER A 453 -8.23 -3.42 -0.89
CA SER A 453 -7.09 -2.83 -1.64
C SER A 453 -6.09 -3.82 -2.22
N GLU A 454 -6.33 -5.13 -2.16
CA GLU A 454 -5.42 -6.13 -2.70
C GLU A 454 -5.25 -6.03 -4.22
N GLY A 455 -6.23 -5.46 -4.91
CA GLY A 455 -6.17 -5.18 -6.34
C GLY A 455 -5.59 -3.81 -6.71
N ALA A 456 -5.37 -2.91 -5.75
CA ALA A 456 -4.85 -1.56 -5.99
C ALA A 456 -3.32 -1.55 -6.15
N ILE A 457 -2.82 -2.34 -7.10
CA ILE A 457 -1.39 -2.64 -7.23
C ILE A 457 -0.62 -1.71 -8.17
N ALA A 458 -1.28 -0.94 -8.97
CA ALA A 458 -0.63 -0.05 -9.95
C ALA A 458 -0.60 1.40 -9.44
N PRO A 459 0.50 2.13 -9.68
CA PRO A 459 1.84 1.63 -10.02
C PRO A 459 2.58 1.17 -8.76
N PHE A 460 3.34 0.06 -8.85
CA PHE A 460 4.22 -0.43 -7.79
C PHE A 460 3.58 -0.59 -6.40
N GLU A 461 2.31 -0.95 -6.36
CA GLU A 461 1.53 -1.03 -5.12
C GLU A 461 1.38 0.32 -4.38
N TYR A 462 1.66 1.43 -5.04
CA TYR A 462 1.66 2.78 -4.46
C TYR A 462 0.31 3.19 -3.87
N HIS A 463 -0.78 2.83 -4.52
CA HIS A 463 -2.13 3.21 -4.06
C HIS A 463 -2.48 2.62 -2.69
N ILE A 464 -1.94 1.45 -2.34
CA ILE A 464 -2.15 0.82 -1.04
C ILE A 464 -1.60 1.69 0.10
N PRO A 465 -0.29 1.97 0.17
CA PRO A 465 0.27 2.75 1.27
C PRO A 465 -0.18 4.21 1.25
N MET A 466 -0.42 4.79 0.08
CA MET A 466 -0.89 6.17 -0.01
C MET A 466 -2.29 6.33 0.57
N ALA A 467 -3.21 5.41 0.25
CA ALA A 467 -4.56 5.43 0.81
C ALA A 467 -4.53 5.25 2.34
N GLN A 468 -3.72 4.30 2.83
CA GLN A 468 -3.52 4.07 4.26
C GLN A 468 -2.95 5.31 4.95
N TYR A 469 -1.93 5.94 4.37
CA TYR A 469 -1.28 7.15 4.87
C TYR A 469 -2.27 8.32 5.00
N ARG A 470 -3.07 8.57 3.96
CA ARG A 470 -4.06 9.66 3.95
C ARG A 470 -5.18 9.46 4.97
N VAL A 471 -5.64 8.21 5.15
CA VAL A 471 -6.65 7.89 6.18
C VAL A 471 -6.04 8.03 7.58
N TRP A 472 -4.87 7.44 7.83
CA TRP A 472 -4.25 7.41 9.14
C TRP A 472 -4.05 8.82 9.71
N HIS A 473 -3.61 9.79 8.89
CA HIS A 473 -3.36 11.17 9.32
C HIS A 473 -4.62 11.93 9.74
N LYS A 474 -5.80 11.44 9.37
CA LYS A 474 -7.07 12.05 9.77
C LYS A 474 -7.67 11.42 11.04
N LEU A 475 -7.13 10.28 11.49
CA LEU A 475 -7.65 9.59 12.67
C LEU A 475 -7.15 10.26 13.96
N THR A 476 -8.09 10.71 14.79
CA THR A 476 -7.78 11.37 16.07
C THR A 476 -8.62 10.74 17.20
N PRO A 477 -7.96 10.29 18.30
CA PRO A 477 -6.52 10.16 18.48
C PRO A 477 -5.92 9.13 17.52
N SER A 478 -4.59 9.19 17.29
CA SER A 478 -3.90 8.19 16.48
C SER A 478 -4.21 6.77 16.98
N PRO A 479 -4.43 5.81 16.07
CA PRO A 479 -4.72 4.43 16.46
C PRO A 479 -3.58 3.82 17.30
N LEU A 480 -3.93 3.16 18.41
CA LEU A 480 -2.99 2.39 19.24
C LEU A 480 -2.41 1.18 18.48
N TYR A 481 -3.19 0.66 17.55
CA TYR A 481 -2.88 -0.51 16.78
C TYR A 481 -3.62 -0.44 15.45
N THR A 482 -2.98 -0.88 14.40
CA THR A 482 -3.61 -0.98 13.09
C THR A 482 -3.31 -2.32 12.45
N GLU A 483 -4.24 -2.80 11.69
CA GLU A 483 -4.14 -4.03 10.95
C GLU A 483 -4.80 -3.89 9.58
N GLY A 484 -4.50 -4.78 8.64
CA GLY A 484 -5.09 -4.69 7.32
C GLY A 484 -4.79 -5.89 6.43
N ALA A 485 -5.51 -5.96 5.32
CA ALA A 485 -5.42 -7.02 4.33
C ALA A 485 -4.30 -6.74 3.32
N ALA A 486 -4.39 -5.62 2.61
CA ALA A 486 -3.40 -5.25 1.60
C ALA A 486 -2.13 -4.65 2.21
N LYS A 487 -0.98 -5.02 1.66
CA LYS A 487 0.33 -4.71 2.20
C LYS A 487 1.31 -4.36 1.11
N ALA A 488 2.07 -3.30 1.34
CA ALA A 488 3.22 -2.91 0.54
C ALA A 488 4.40 -2.60 1.48
N HIS A 489 5.58 -2.28 0.95
CA HIS A 489 6.76 -2.01 1.77
C HIS A 489 6.52 -0.91 2.83
N PHE A 490 5.87 0.19 2.46
CA PHE A 490 5.56 1.30 3.37
C PHE A 490 4.48 0.94 4.42
N SER A 491 3.71 -0.13 4.20
CA SER A 491 2.68 -0.59 5.14
C SER A 491 3.25 -1.03 6.49
N TRP A 492 4.55 -1.23 6.61
CA TRP A 492 5.17 -1.51 7.90
C TRP A 492 4.90 -0.41 8.93
N HIS A 493 4.91 0.86 8.52
CA HIS A 493 4.61 2.00 9.38
C HIS A 493 3.13 2.06 9.76
N HIS A 494 2.24 1.67 8.84
CA HIS A 494 0.79 1.70 9.09
C HIS A 494 0.31 0.48 9.86
N LEU A 495 0.73 -0.72 9.45
CA LEU A 495 0.16 -1.97 9.89
C LEU A 495 1.07 -2.67 10.88
N SER A 496 0.62 -2.78 12.13
CA SER A 496 1.32 -3.55 13.17
C SER A 496 1.04 -5.04 13.07
N GLY A 497 -0.05 -5.40 12.41
CA GLY A 497 -0.43 -6.75 12.07
C GLY A 497 -1.01 -6.83 10.67
N GLY A 498 -1.12 -8.04 10.15
CA GLY A 498 -1.70 -8.29 8.85
C GLY A 498 -2.54 -9.56 8.83
N ASN A 499 -3.52 -9.61 7.94
CA ASN A 499 -4.35 -10.78 7.77
C ASN A 499 -3.50 -11.97 7.28
N ALA A 500 -3.48 -13.05 8.06
CA ALA A 500 -2.82 -14.30 7.70
C ALA A 500 -3.80 -15.37 7.22
N PHE A 501 -4.99 -15.32 7.78
CA PHE A 501 -6.06 -16.26 7.51
C PHE A 501 -7.33 -15.49 7.29
N ASP A 502 -7.95 -15.71 6.16
CA ASP A 502 -9.25 -15.17 5.88
C ASP A 502 -10.36 -16.15 6.32
N VAL A 503 -11.54 -16.04 5.76
CA VAL A 503 -12.70 -16.85 6.14
C VAL A 503 -12.53 -18.27 5.63
N PHE A 504 -12.23 -19.19 6.53
CA PHE A 504 -12.15 -20.62 6.20
C PHE A 504 -13.27 -21.41 6.89
N PRO A 505 -13.71 -22.53 6.29
CA PRO A 505 -14.57 -23.46 6.99
C PRO A 505 -13.94 -23.90 8.32
N PRO A 506 -14.72 -24.12 9.40
CA PRO A 506 -14.20 -24.43 10.72
C PRO A 506 -13.24 -25.63 10.78
N ALA A 507 -13.44 -26.62 9.93
CA ALA A 507 -12.55 -27.78 9.85
C ALA A 507 -11.16 -27.43 9.31
N VAL A 508 -11.10 -26.57 8.27
CA VAL A 508 -9.83 -26.08 7.70
C VAL A 508 -9.12 -25.20 8.71
N PHE A 509 -9.84 -24.31 9.40
CA PHE A 509 -9.28 -23.44 10.41
C PHE A 509 -8.68 -24.22 11.59
N LYS A 510 -9.36 -25.27 12.07
CA LYS A 510 -8.84 -26.16 13.12
C LYS A 510 -7.56 -26.86 12.69
N GLU A 511 -7.49 -27.32 11.45
CA GLU A 511 -6.30 -27.98 10.94
C GLU A 511 -5.11 -27.01 10.82
N MET A 512 -5.34 -25.80 10.34
CA MET A 512 -4.31 -24.76 10.30
C MET A 512 -3.77 -24.42 11.69
N ILE A 513 -4.63 -24.30 12.70
CA ILE A 513 -4.21 -24.06 14.08
C ILE A 513 -3.37 -25.22 14.64
N ARG A 514 -3.71 -26.46 14.31
CA ARG A 514 -2.93 -27.64 14.75
C ARG A 514 -1.54 -27.65 14.16
N ARG A 515 -1.38 -27.29 12.90
CA ARG A 515 -0.08 -27.26 12.20
C ARG A 515 0.76 -26.05 12.55
N TYR A 516 0.13 -24.97 13.01
CA TYR A 516 0.81 -23.71 13.25
C TYR A 516 2.06 -23.82 14.13
N PRO A 517 2.05 -24.53 15.29
CA PRO A 517 3.23 -24.60 16.14
C PRO A 517 4.45 -25.21 15.46
N ASP A 518 4.23 -26.22 14.63
CA ASP A 518 5.31 -27.02 14.04
C ASP A 518 5.76 -26.53 12.65
N GLU A 519 4.84 -26.03 11.85
CA GLU A 519 5.11 -25.62 10.48
C GLU A 519 5.23 -24.09 10.32
N GLU A 520 4.26 -23.35 10.81
CA GLU A 520 4.16 -21.91 10.56
C GLU A 520 4.88 -21.05 11.60
N ALA A 521 4.84 -21.43 12.86
CA ALA A 521 5.49 -20.63 13.90
C ALA A 521 7.01 -20.49 13.70
N PRO A 522 7.76 -21.54 13.30
CA PRO A 522 9.18 -21.40 12.98
C PRO A 522 9.41 -20.51 11.75
N ARG A 523 8.55 -20.63 10.72
CA ARG A 523 8.60 -19.78 9.52
C ARG A 523 8.33 -18.32 9.88
N MET A 524 7.28 -18.08 10.65
CA MET A 524 6.88 -16.76 11.10
C MET A 524 7.94 -16.08 11.96
N ARG A 525 8.59 -16.81 12.85
CA ARG A 525 9.71 -16.26 13.64
C ARG A 525 10.86 -15.78 12.79
N ARG A 526 11.17 -16.46 11.69
CA ARG A 526 12.21 -16.02 10.73
C ARG A 526 11.80 -14.78 9.97
N ILE A 527 10.56 -14.75 9.47
CA ILE A 527 10.02 -13.63 8.70
C ILE A 527 9.79 -12.41 9.61
N SER A 528 9.23 -12.60 10.79
CA SER A 528 8.83 -11.52 11.68
C SER A 528 9.96 -10.87 12.46
N ARG A 529 11.16 -11.45 12.50
CA ARG A 529 12.32 -10.80 13.12
C ARG A 529 12.72 -9.48 12.43
N GLY A 530 12.36 -9.28 11.20
CA GLY A 530 12.57 -7.99 10.50
C GLY A 530 11.31 -7.24 10.16
N SER A 531 10.13 -7.83 10.25
CA SER A 531 8.88 -7.19 9.85
C SER A 531 7.78 -7.40 10.82
N THR A 532 7.86 -7.79 12.00
CA THR A 532 6.83 -8.09 12.85
C THR A 532 5.57 -8.31 12.41
N SER A 533 4.98 -9.19 12.56
CA SER A 533 3.65 -9.11 12.94
C SER A 533 3.13 -10.36 13.49
N ALA A 534 2.44 -10.19 14.47
CA ALA A 534 1.58 -11.15 15.03
C ALA A 534 0.51 -11.68 14.06
N GLY A 535 0.27 -11.03 13.00
CA GLY A 535 -0.65 -11.47 12.00
C GLY A 535 0.06 -11.95 10.75
N GLY A 536 0.74 -13.07 10.81
CA GLY A 536 1.53 -13.68 9.76
C GLY A 536 1.33 -13.14 8.36
N ALA A 537 2.12 -12.17 8.01
CA ALA A 537 2.16 -11.75 6.65
C ALA A 537 2.52 -12.92 5.76
N SER A 538 1.60 -13.37 4.97
CA SER A 538 1.90 -14.02 3.73
C SER A 538 2.37 -12.95 2.73
N GLY A 539 3.38 -12.20 3.09
CA GLY A 539 4.21 -11.56 2.11
C GLY A 539 4.87 -12.71 1.39
N SER A 540 4.49 -12.99 0.17
CA SER A 540 5.31 -13.82 -0.69
C SER A 540 6.70 -13.22 -0.61
N PRO A 541 7.74 -13.97 -0.22
CA PRO A 541 9.07 -13.51 -0.53
C PRO A 541 9.05 -13.32 -2.04
N LYS A 542 9.40 -12.16 -2.54
CA LYS A 542 9.91 -12.03 -3.89
C LYS A 542 11.25 -12.76 -3.92
N ASP A 543 11.23 -14.08 -3.74
CA ASP A 543 12.31 -14.91 -4.20
C ASP A 543 12.26 -14.78 -5.71
N GLY A 544 13.37 -14.39 -6.33
CA GLY A 544 13.50 -14.17 -7.75
C GLY A 544 13.34 -15.43 -8.61
N THR A 545 12.33 -16.23 -8.32
CA THR A 545 11.77 -17.26 -9.16
C THR A 545 10.40 -16.76 -9.62
N THR A 546 10.35 -16.36 -10.85
CA THR A 546 9.17 -16.18 -11.67
C THR A 546 8.27 -17.41 -11.61
N ALA A 547 7.49 -17.54 -10.57
CA ALA A 547 6.29 -18.32 -10.53
C ALA A 547 5.23 -17.41 -9.93
N GLY A 548 4.39 -16.87 -10.80
CA GLY A 548 3.23 -16.08 -10.40
C GLY A 548 2.31 -16.91 -9.52
N HIS A 549 2.58 -16.96 -8.25
CA HIS A 549 1.58 -17.28 -7.26
C HIS A 549 0.80 -15.98 -7.00
N ARG A 550 -0.27 -15.84 -7.78
CA ARG A 550 -1.39 -15.02 -7.33
C ARG A 550 -1.67 -15.42 -5.89
N PRO A 551 -1.88 -14.46 -4.96
CA PRO A 551 -2.52 -14.80 -3.71
C PRO A 551 -3.79 -15.56 -4.08
N ILE A 552 -4.03 -16.67 -3.45
CA ILE A 552 -5.25 -17.41 -3.61
C ILE A 552 -6.33 -16.49 -3.04
N SER A 553 -6.95 -15.70 -3.92
CA SER A 553 -8.22 -15.08 -3.62
C SER A 553 -9.24 -16.22 -3.61
N SER A 554 -9.46 -16.80 -2.44
CA SER A 554 -10.55 -17.72 -2.23
C SER A 554 -11.88 -16.97 -2.16
N SER A 555 -12.19 -16.18 -3.18
CA SER A 555 -13.52 -15.66 -3.41
C SER A 555 -14.31 -16.61 -4.32
N SER A 556 -14.42 -17.86 -3.95
CA SER A 556 -15.52 -18.71 -4.40
C SER A 556 -16.64 -18.62 -3.37
N GLY A 557 -17.31 -17.48 -3.33
CA GLY A 557 -18.65 -17.39 -2.79
C GLY A 557 -19.57 -18.28 -3.66
N PRO A 558 -20.56 -18.97 -3.09
CA PRO A 558 -21.50 -19.75 -3.87
C PRO A 558 -22.21 -18.85 -4.87
N ALA A 559 -22.31 -19.32 -6.12
CA ALA A 559 -23.06 -18.66 -7.18
C ALA A 559 -24.47 -18.31 -6.69
N ALA A 560 -24.87 -17.05 -6.88
CA ALA A 560 -26.21 -16.60 -6.60
C ALA A 560 -27.19 -17.39 -7.48
N PRO A 561 -28.32 -17.88 -6.93
CA PRO A 561 -29.38 -18.48 -7.73
C PRO A 561 -30.08 -17.39 -8.57
N PRO A 562 -30.67 -17.76 -9.72
CA PRO A 562 -31.32 -16.81 -10.62
C PRO A 562 -32.54 -16.15 -9.95
N PRO A 563 -32.94 -14.94 -10.38
CA PRO A 563 -34.05 -14.20 -9.77
C PRO A 563 -35.38 -14.84 -10.12
N GLY A 564 -36.10 -15.27 -9.12
CA GLY A 564 -37.47 -15.77 -9.27
C GLY A 564 -38.09 -16.19 -7.95
N THR A 565 -39.14 -15.45 -7.57
CA THR A 565 -40.16 -15.75 -6.56
C THR A 565 -39.79 -15.55 -5.08
N ALA A 566 -40.28 -14.43 -4.53
CA ALA A 566 -40.52 -14.29 -3.11
C ALA A 566 -41.59 -15.26 -2.62
N PRO A 567 -41.48 -15.76 -1.38
CA PRO A 567 -42.55 -15.53 -0.45
C PRO A 567 -42.09 -15.06 0.94
N SER A 568 -42.84 -14.11 1.45
CA SER A 568 -42.86 -13.66 2.84
C SER A 568 -43.00 -14.82 3.81
N ARG A 569 -42.03 -15.00 4.71
CA ARG A 569 -42.28 -15.67 6.02
C ARG A 569 -41.33 -15.10 7.06
N SER A 570 -41.93 -14.53 8.09
CA SER A 570 -41.31 -14.22 9.36
C SER A 570 -40.42 -15.37 9.84
N ARG A 571 -39.10 -15.17 9.85
CA ARG A 571 -38.20 -16.10 10.52
C ARG A 571 -37.94 -15.58 11.93
N ARG A 572 -38.28 -16.43 12.88
CA ARG A 572 -37.78 -16.36 14.27
C ARG A 572 -36.27 -16.25 14.17
N ILE A 573 -35.73 -15.26 14.88
CA ILE A 573 -34.30 -15.04 15.06
C ILE A 573 -33.75 -16.28 15.77
N SER A 574 -33.07 -17.14 15.02
CA SER A 574 -32.16 -18.10 15.65
C SER A 574 -30.97 -17.29 16.20
N PRO A 575 -30.40 -17.65 17.35
CA PRO A 575 -29.26 -16.92 17.87
C PRO A 575 -28.17 -16.89 16.80
N PRO A 576 -27.52 -15.74 16.59
CA PRO A 576 -26.48 -15.62 15.59
C PRO A 576 -25.42 -16.67 15.91
N SER A 577 -25.05 -17.45 14.90
CA SER A 577 -23.82 -18.22 14.96
C SER A 577 -22.71 -17.17 15.03
N ALA A 578 -22.35 -16.78 16.26
CA ALA A 578 -21.21 -15.92 16.51
C ALA A 578 -20.01 -16.59 15.83
N ALA A 579 -19.67 -16.12 14.66
CA ALA A 579 -18.38 -16.41 14.09
C ALA A 579 -17.38 -15.75 15.04
N ILE A 580 -17.03 -16.47 16.10
CA ILE A 580 -15.88 -16.15 16.95
C ILE A 580 -14.69 -16.29 16.01
N ARG A 581 -14.37 -15.23 15.32
CA ARG A 581 -13.10 -15.10 14.66
C ARG A 581 -12.11 -14.82 15.76
N ALA A 582 -11.57 -15.91 16.33
CA ALA A 582 -10.41 -15.79 17.17
C ALA A 582 -9.27 -15.29 16.27
N TRP A 583 -9.05 -14.02 16.31
CA TRP A 583 -7.77 -13.44 15.98
C TRP A 583 -6.81 -13.93 17.06
N ALA A 584 -6.36 -15.17 16.92
CA ALA A 584 -5.29 -15.67 17.73
C ALA A 584 -4.05 -14.90 17.35
N THR A 585 -3.75 -13.85 18.11
CA THR A 585 -2.38 -13.37 18.20
C THR A 585 -1.56 -14.55 18.67
N PHE A 586 -0.86 -15.21 17.78
CA PHE A 586 -0.07 -16.39 18.05
C PHE A 586 1.17 -16.14 18.95
N SER A 587 1.08 -15.16 19.84
CA SER A 587 2.11 -14.85 20.81
C SER A 587 2.03 -15.66 22.11
N ARG A 588 0.97 -16.46 22.31
CA ARG A 588 0.83 -17.23 23.58
C ARG A 588 1.79 -18.38 23.78
N SER A 589 2.48 -18.88 22.75
CA SER A 589 3.43 -19.97 22.94
C SER A 589 4.84 -19.55 23.43
N SER A 590 5.13 -18.26 23.53
CA SER A 590 6.41 -17.77 24.04
C SER A 590 6.43 -17.42 25.53
N ALA A 591 5.28 -17.47 26.21
CA ALA A 591 5.19 -17.13 27.63
C ALA A 591 5.56 -18.26 28.60
N ALA A 592 5.70 -19.50 28.12
CA ALA A 592 6.02 -20.66 28.98
C ALA A 592 7.53 -20.99 29.10
N GLY A 593 8.39 -20.14 28.57
CA GLY A 593 9.85 -20.34 28.59
C GLY A 593 10.64 -19.09 28.92
N ARG A 594 10.26 -18.36 30.01
CA ARG A 594 11.10 -17.26 30.48
C ARG A 594 12.08 -17.75 31.52
N THR A 595 13.26 -18.02 31.07
CA THR A 595 14.48 -17.74 31.85
C THR A 595 15.22 -16.66 31.02
N SER A 596 15.33 -15.49 31.64
CA SER A 596 16.22 -14.38 31.38
C SER A 596 17.03 -14.41 30.07
N ALA A 597 16.56 -13.71 29.04
CA ALA A 597 17.40 -13.19 27.98
C ALA A 597 17.00 -11.73 27.72
N PRO A 598 17.93 -10.84 27.39
CA PRO A 598 17.66 -9.41 27.24
C PRO A 598 16.72 -9.13 26.07
N ALA A 599 15.91 -8.08 26.23
CA ALA A 599 14.99 -7.59 25.22
C ALA A 599 15.76 -7.24 23.93
N GLY A 600 15.63 -8.11 22.94
CA GLY A 600 16.11 -7.86 21.58
C GLY A 600 15.06 -8.35 20.61
N PHE A 601 14.56 -7.40 19.80
CA PHE A 601 13.69 -7.51 18.64
C PHE A 601 12.39 -8.32 18.80
#